data_f484f5fc6cb30905e6f64358aad5c2e6
#
_entry.id   f484f5fc6cb30905e6f64358aad5c2e6
#
_cell.length_a   1.000
_cell.length_b   1.000
_cell.length_c   1.000
_cell.angle_alpha   90.00
_cell.angle_beta   90.00
_cell.angle_gamma   90.00
#
_symmetry.space_group_name_H-M   'P 1'
#
loop_
_entity.id
_entity.type
_entity.pdbx_description
1 polymer ?
#
loop_
_entity_poly.entity_id
_entity_poly.type
_entity_poly.pdbx_seq_one_letter_code
_entity_poly.pdbx_strand_id
1 'polypeptide(L)'
;MFKPYVTDTFLVSMAVLLVITVFHAAVLIAVAKLVRETDAPRSMAMIAVFVLLTAVTGNLFALLLGWSLLLKSMSNDHSRILKWHVMWEKITRNSMAVFGLFFIILMLAISVTSRFTFDYDFAVENDYGNILQTPSWAYPFGTDNFGRDVFSRIVFGARISLLVGFVSTAIPVVVGGFLGGIAGYYSTRTDNVIMRLLDVLYAIPGILLAIAIIAAFGANTTNLIIALSVGAIPTYARTMRANVLMVSNYDFVDSARALGTSDLSIIFKQVVPNSLAPMIVKSTLTIGGAVIATSSLSYLGLGVEPHIPEWGNILRVGSTYLESHSYLAIFPGLAIILLVLSFNFLGDGLRDALDPRLD
;
A
#
# COMPACT_ATOMS: atom_id res chain seq x y z
N MET A 1 -30.06 -19.47 -0.34
CA MET A 1 -29.57 -19.69 -1.71
C MET A 1 -28.40 -18.76 -1.94
N PHE A 2 -27.21 -19.27 -2.09
CA PHE A 2 -26.03 -18.44 -2.36
C PHE A 2 -26.12 -17.89 -3.78
N LYS A 3 -25.63 -16.67 -3.94
CA LYS A 3 -25.66 -15.96 -5.21
C LYS A 3 -24.67 -16.58 -6.19
N PRO A 4 -24.91 -16.53 -7.49
CA PRO A 4 -24.03 -17.10 -8.50
C PRO A 4 -22.61 -16.50 -8.53
N TYR A 5 -22.37 -15.31 -7.93
CA TYR A 5 -21.06 -14.67 -7.91
C TYR A 5 -20.09 -15.19 -6.82
N VAL A 6 -20.50 -16.17 -6.00
CA VAL A 6 -19.61 -16.83 -5.05
C VAL A 6 -19.09 -18.14 -5.65
N THR A 7 -17.80 -18.41 -5.44
CA THR A 7 -17.16 -19.64 -5.92
C THR A 7 -17.63 -20.86 -5.15
N ASP A 8 -17.44 -22.07 -5.72
CA ASP A 8 -17.69 -23.33 -5.01
C ASP A 8 -16.85 -23.46 -3.74
N THR A 9 -15.69 -22.77 -3.70
CA THR A 9 -14.81 -22.71 -2.54
C THR A 9 -15.27 -21.74 -1.45
N PHE A 10 -16.36 -20.99 -1.67
CA PHE A 10 -16.83 -19.95 -0.73
C PHE A 10 -17.08 -20.48 0.67
N LEU A 11 -17.81 -21.59 0.79
CA LEU A 11 -18.11 -22.19 2.10
C LEU A 11 -16.87 -22.65 2.84
N VAL A 12 -15.91 -23.23 2.12
CA VAL A 12 -14.62 -23.65 2.68
C VAL A 12 -13.81 -22.43 3.12
N SER A 13 -13.76 -21.42 2.29
CA SER A 13 -13.05 -20.15 2.60
C SER A 13 -13.66 -19.47 3.83
N MET A 14 -15.00 -19.42 3.92
CA MET A 14 -15.70 -18.84 5.07
C MET A 14 -15.46 -19.65 6.35
N ALA A 15 -15.46 -21.00 6.27
CA ALA A 15 -15.14 -21.85 7.40
C ALA A 15 -13.69 -21.63 7.89
N VAL A 16 -12.73 -21.52 6.97
CA VAL A 16 -11.32 -21.21 7.30
C VAL A 16 -11.21 -19.82 7.96
N LEU A 17 -11.86 -18.80 7.41
CA LEU A 17 -11.85 -17.46 7.99
C LEU A 17 -12.51 -17.42 9.38
N LEU A 18 -13.59 -18.19 9.59
CA LEU A 18 -14.22 -18.34 10.90
C LEU A 18 -13.25 -18.95 11.93
N VAL A 19 -12.57 -20.04 11.56
CA VAL A 19 -11.57 -20.68 12.43
C VAL A 19 -10.45 -19.71 12.78
N ILE A 20 -9.94 -18.97 11.80
CA ILE A 20 -8.91 -17.94 12.02
C ILE A 20 -9.42 -16.83 12.94
N THR A 21 -10.67 -16.40 12.78
CA THR A 21 -11.28 -15.37 13.64
C THR A 21 -11.40 -15.84 15.09
N VAL A 22 -11.86 -17.08 15.30
CA VAL A 22 -11.92 -17.69 16.65
C VAL A 22 -10.52 -17.81 17.25
N PHE A 23 -9.54 -18.25 16.45
CA PHE A 23 -8.13 -18.30 16.87
C PHE A 23 -7.62 -16.91 17.28
N HIS A 24 -7.87 -15.85 16.50
CA HIS A 24 -7.46 -14.50 16.86
C HIS A 24 -8.13 -13.99 18.14
N ALA A 25 -9.41 -14.32 18.37
CA ALA A 25 -10.09 -13.98 19.61
C ALA A 25 -9.46 -14.68 20.83
N ALA A 26 -9.10 -15.96 20.68
CA ALA A 26 -8.40 -16.70 21.74
C ALA A 26 -6.99 -16.13 21.99
N VAL A 27 -6.26 -15.76 20.92
CA VAL A 27 -4.96 -15.09 21.01
C VAL A 27 -5.08 -13.76 21.75
N LEU A 28 -6.09 -12.95 21.45
CA LEU A 28 -6.32 -11.66 22.12
C LEU A 28 -6.47 -11.84 23.63
N ILE A 29 -7.23 -12.83 24.07
CA ILE A 29 -7.42 -13.15 25.48
C ILE A 29 -6.10 -13.64 26.11
N ALA A 30 -5.36 -14.52 25.42
CA ALA A 30 -4.09 -15.04 25.90
C ALA A 30 -3.03 -13.94 26.02
N VAL A 31 -2.90 -13.08 25.00
CA VAL A 31 -1.95 -11.96 24.98
C VAL A 31 -2.31 -10.93 26.04
N ALA A 32 -3.59 -10.62 26.27
CA ALA A 32 -4.01 -9.70 27.32
C ALA A 32 -3.61 -10.18 28.73
N LYS A 33 -3.51 -11.50 28.94
CA LYS A 33 -2.97 -12.08 30.20
C LYS A 33 -1.43 -12.00 30.23
N LEU A 34 -0.77 -12.46 29.18
CA LEU A 34 0.69 -12.56 29.08
C LEU A 34 1.42 -11.22 29.05
N VAL A 35 0.81 -10.16 28.50
CA VAL A 35 1.40 -8.82 28.44
C VAL A 35 1.54 -8.18 29.84
N ARG A 36 0.75 -8.64 30.82
CA ARG A 36 0.84 -8.18 32.21
C ARG A 36 2.03 -8.79 32.96
N GLU A 37 2.60 -9.89 32.43
CA GLU A 37 3.78 -10.54 33.01
C GLU A 37 5.05 -9.82 32.54
N THR A 38 6.00 -9.63 33.45
CA THR A 38 7.26 -8.91 33.19
C THR A 38 8.20 -9.70 32.26
N ASP A 39 8.14 -11.03 32.34
CA ASP A 39 8.94 -11.92 31.50
C ASP A 39 8.07 -12.54 30.41
N ALA A 40 8.43 -12.26 29.15
CA ALA A 40 7.70 -12.83 28.01
C ALA A 40 8.05 -14.32 27.85
N PRO A 41 7.12 -15.26 28.12
CA PRO A 41 7.42 -16.68 28.05
C PRO A 41 7.68 -17.13 26.59
N ARG A 42 8.45 -18.22 26.40
CA ARG A 42 8.69 -18.81 25.06
C ARG A 42 7.40 -19.15 24.31
N SER A 43 6.29 -19.41 25.03
CA SER A 43 4.96 -19.60 24.44
C SER A 43 4.49 -18.37 23.65
N MET A 44 4.91 -17.16 23.99
CA MET A 44 4.58 -15.94 23.26
C MET A 44 5.21 -15.92 21.86
N ALA A 45 6.42 -16.44 21.70
CA ALA A 45 7.05 -16.57 20.37
C ALA A 45 6.29 -17.56 19.47
N MET A 46 5.82 -18.69 20.01
CA MET A 46 5.00 -19.62 19.25
C MET A 46 3.68 -18.99 18.81
N ILE A 47 2.98 -18.33 19.72
CA ILE A 47 1.75 -17.59 19.39
C ILE A 47 2.02 -16.56 18.28
N ALA A 48 3.12 -15.81 18.37
CA ALA A 48 3.51 -14.84 17.37
C ALA A 48 3.70 -15.45 15.98
N VAL A 49 4.37 -16.61 15.89
CA VAL A 49 4.57 -17.32 14.60
C VAL A 49 3.22 -17.78 14.03
N PHE A 50 2.33 -18.36 14.83
CA PHE A 50 1.01 -18.77 14.36
C PHE A 50 0.17 -17.58 13.89
N VAL A 51 0.23 -16.44 14.60
CA VAL A 51 -0.46 -15.21 14.19
C VAL A 51 0.12 -14.69 12.86
N LEU A 52 1.45 -14.73 12.68
CA LEU A 52 2.08 -14.33 11.41
C LEU A 52 1.66 -15.24 10.25
N LEU A 53 1.49 -16.54 10.46
CA LEU A 53 1.01 -17.44 9.42
C LEU A 53 -0.41 -17.08 8.96
N THR A 54 -1.27 -16.60 9.85
CA THR A 54 -2.61 -16.14 9.47
C THR A 54 -2.60 -14.87 8.62
N ALA A 55 -1.50 -14.11 8.58
CA ALA A 55 -1.37 -12.91 7.74
C ALA A 55 -1.43 -13.22 6.22
N VAL A 56 -1.22 -14.49 5.83
CA VAL A 56 -1.40 -14.95 4.44
C VAL A 56 -2.81 -14.68 3.90
N THR A 57 -3.81 -14.56 4.78
CA THR A 57 -5.17 -14.14 4.40
C THR A 57 -5.30 -12.65 4.05
N GLY A 58 -4.20 -11.90 3.98
CA GLY A 58 -4.19 -10.45 3.75
C GLY A 58 -4.46 -9.62 5.00
N ASN A 59 -4.61 -10.25 6.17
CA ASN A 59 -4.82 -9.54 7.43
C ASN A 59 -3.50 -8.98 7.98
N LEU A 60 -3.18 -7.74 7.59
CA LEU A 60 -1.99 -7.05 8.08
C LEU A 60 -2.00 -6.77 9.60
N PHE A 61 -3.17 -6.75 10.25
CA PHE A 61 -3.22 -6.68 11.72
C PHE A 61 -2.58 -7.92 12.35
N ALA A 62 -2.78 -9.09 11.77
CA ALA A 62 -2.11 -10.31 12.23
C ALA A 62 -0.58 -10.21 12.05
N LEU A 63 -0.12 -9.64 10.92
CA LEU A 63 1.31 -9.40 10.69
C LEU A 63 1.88 -8.41 11.72
N LEU A 64 1.20 -7.29 11.97
CA LEU A 64 1.62 -6.28 12.92
C LEU A 64 1.62 -6.81 14.36
N LEU A 65 0.57 -7.53 14.75
CA LEU A 65 0.48 -8.16 16.07
C LEU A 65 1.56 -9.23 16.25
N GLY A 66 1.70 -10.13 15.29
CA GLY A 66 2.69 -11.21 15.34
C GLY A 66 4.12 -10.65 15.40
N TRP A 67 4.42 -9.61 14.62
CA TRP A 67 5.71 -8.92 14.68
C TRP A 67 5.96 -8.26 16.05
N SER A 68 4.96 -7.58 16.61
CA SER A 68 5.05 -6.95 17.94
C SER A 68 5.33 -7.98 19.04
N LEU A 69 4.65 -9.14 18.97
CA LEU A 69 4.86 -10.24 19.90
C LEU A 69 6.25 -10.87 19.76
N LEU A 70 6.74 -11.03 18.53
CA LEU A 70 8.12 -11.51 18.29
C LEU A 70 9.17 -10.54 18.82
N LEU A 71 9.02 -9.24 18.55
CA LEU A 71 9.93 -8.24 19.07
C LEU A 71 10.00 -8.30 20.60
N LYS A 72 8.84 -8.41 21.28
CA LYS A 72 8.79 -8.50 22.73
C LYS A 72 9.40 -9.78 23.27
N SER A 73 9.24 -10.91 22.56
CA SER A 73 9.71 -12.24 23.01
C SER A 73 11.18 -12.52 22.69
N MET A 74 11.72 -11.99 21.57
CA MET A 74 13.05 -12.33 21.07
C MET A 74 14.09 -11.22 21.19
N SER A 75 13.65 -9.96 21.37
CA SER A 75 14.57 -8.83 21.44
C SER A 75 14.98 -8.55 22.87
N ASN A 76 16.31 -8.62 23.11
CA ASN A 76 16.92 -8.12 24.35
C ASN A 76 17.11 -6.58 24.31
N ASP A 77 16.79 -5.94 23.20
CA ASP A 77 16.95 -4.49 23.01
C ASP A 77 15.68 -3.75 23.43
N HIS A 78 15.66 -3.37 24.70
CA HIS A 78 14.55 -2.58 25.29
C HIS A 78 14.28 -1.29 24.53
N SER A 79 15.29 -0.68 23.91
CA SER A 79 15.12 0.58 23.19
C SER A 79 14.29 0.40 21.91
N ARG A 80 14.44 -0.70 21.20
CA ARG A 80 13.62 -1.03 20.01
C ARG A 80 12.18 -1.33 20.37
N ILE A 81 11.98 -2.07 21.46
CA ILE A 81 10.62 -2.39 21.94
C ILE A 81 9.90 -1.11 22.32
N LEU A 82 10.58 -0.21 23.05
CA LEU A 82 10.00 1.07 23.48
C LEU A 82 9.64 1.95 22.27
N LYS A 83 10.56 2.13 21.31
CA LYS A 83 10.29 2.91 20.08
C LYS A 83 9.10 2.38 19.31
N TRP A 84 8.99 1.06 19.18
CA TRP A 84 7.87 0.41 18.51
C TRP A 84 6.55 0.66 19.24
N HIS A 85 6.56 0.56 20.58
CA HIS A 85 5.38 0.80 21.42
C HIS A 85 4.91 2.26 21.33
N VAL A 86 5.83 3.23 21.45
CA VAL A 86 5.53 4.66 21.33
C VAL A 86 4.96 5.00 19.96
N MET A 87 5.54 4.45 18.87
CA MET A 87 5.02 4.63 17.52
C MET A 87 3.56 4.16 17.41
N TRP A 88 3.25 2.97 17.92
CA TRP A 88 1.88 2.43 17.90
C TRP A 88 0.93 3.22 18.77
N GLU A 89 1.36 3.67 19.94
CA GLU A 89 0.56 4.52 20.81
C GLU A 89 0.18 5.82 20.11
N LYS A 90 1.13 6.49 19.45
CA LYS A 90 0.86 7.71 18.69
C LYS A 90 -0.12 7.47 17.53
N ILE A 91 0.06 6.38 16.76
CA ILE A 91 -0.86 6.03 15.64
C ILE A 91 -2.28 5.75 16.18
N THR A 92 -2.41 4.97 17.27
CA THR A 92 -3.71 4.59 17.82
C THR A 92 -4.46 5.72 18.50
N ARG A 93 -3.76 6.76 18.94
CA ARG A 93 -4.40 8.00 19.43
C ARG A 93 -5.05 8.83 18.32
N ASN A 94 -4.60 8.68 17.07
CA ASN A 94 -5.18 9.35 15.92
C ASN A 94 -6.27 8.47 15.29
N SER A 95 -7.55 8.79 15.57
CA SER A 95 -8.70 8.02 15.08
C SER A 95 -8.79 7.97 13.55
N MET A 96 -8.34 9.02 12.83
CA MET A 96 -8.31 9.02 11.38
C MET A 96 -7.24 8.07 10.83
N ALA A 97 -6.06 8.02 11.47
CA ALA A 97 -5.01 7.06 11.10
C ALA A 97 -5.46 5.62 11.34
N VAL A 98 -6.17 5.36 12.44
CA VAL A 98 -6.76 4.03 12.73
C VAL A 98 -7.80 3.65 11.68
N PHE A 99 -8.70 4.57 11.31
CA PHE A 99 -9.67 4.36 10.25
C PHE A 99 -8.97 4.05 8.91
N GLY A 100 -7.96 4.85 8.54
CA GLY A 100 -7.20 4.65 7.31
C GLY A 100 -6.49 3.29 7.29
N LEU A 101 -5.83 2.92 8.38
CA LEU A 101 -5.17 1.62 8.55
C LEU A 101 -6.18 0.47 8.42
N PHE A 102 -7.32 0.56 9.09
CA PHE A 102 -8.38 -0.45 9.04
C PHE A 102 -8.88 -0.64 7.59
N PHE A 103 -9.20 0.45 6.91
CA PHE A 103 -9.73 0.38 5.54
C PHE A 103 -8.70 -0.18 4.54
N ILE A 104 -7.41 0.21 4.65
CA ILE A 104 -6.33 -0.34 3.82
C ILE A 104 -6.20 -1.85 4.05
N ILE A 105 -6.23 -2.29 5.31
CA ILE A 105 -6.15 -3.72 5.65
C ILE A 105 -7.35 -4.48 5.11
N LEU A 106 -8.55 -3.91 5.22
CA LEU A 106 -9.77 -4.48 4.66
C LEU A 106 -9.64 -4.66 3.14
N MET A 107 -9.18 -3.63 2.43
CA MET A 107 -9.00 -3.69 0.97
C MET A 107 -7.92 -4.71 0.57
N LEU A 108 -6.84 -4.81 1.33
CA LEU A 108 -5.81 -5.82 1.11
C LEU A 108 -6.34 -7.24 1.36
N ALA A 109 -7.09 -7.43 2.45
CA ALA A 109 -7.72 -8.72 2.74
C ALA A 109 -8.69 -9.14 1.61
N ILE A 110 -9.56 -8.23 1.15
CA ILE A 110 -10.45 -8.45 0.02
C ILE A 110 -9.63 -8.78 -1.24
N SER A 111 -8.59 -8.02 -1.53
CA SER A 111 -7.72 -8.22 -2.70
C SER A 111 -7.08 -9.62 -2.73
N VAL A 112 -6.61 -10.11 -1.58
CA VAL A 112 -5.96 -11.42 -1.45
C VAL A 112 -7.00 -12.56 -1.50
N THR A 113 -8.12 -12.42 -0.79
CA THR A 113 -9.12 -13.47 -0.64
C THR A 113 -10.12 -13.53 -1.79
N SER A 114 -10.22 -12.50 -2.62
CA SER A 114 -11.23 -12.40 -3.68
C SER A 114 -11.27 -13.63 -4.61
N ARG A 115 -10.12 -14.19 -4.95
CA ARG A 115 -10.04 -15.39 -5.80
C ARG A 115 -10.65 -16.65 -5.19
N PHE A 116 -10.77 -16.71 -3.86
CA PHE A 116 -11.29 -17.86 -3.11
C PHE A 116 -12.75 -17.64 -2.67
N THR A 117 -13.23 -16.41 -2.72
CA THR A 117 -14.54 -16.02 -2.19
C THR A 117 -15.51 -15.56 -3.27
N PHE A 118 -15.01 -15.02 -4.37
CA PHE A 118 -15.82 -14.49 -5.46
C PHE A 118 -15.42 -15.11 -6.79
N ASP A 119 -16.40 -15.29 -7.67
CA ASP A 119 -16.16 -15.77 -9.02
C ASP A 119 -15.72 -14.61 -9.91
N TYR A 120 -14.55 -14.78 -10.56
CA TYR A 120 -13.95 -13.77 -11.42
C TYR A 120 -14.75 -13.58 -12.72
N ASP A 121 -15.42 -14.61 -13.20
CA ASP A 121 -16.15 -14.57 -14.46
C ASP A 121 -17.30 -13.55 -14.40
N PHE A 122 -17.94 -13.39 -13.23
CA PHE A 122 -18.93 -12.32 -13.01
C PHE A 122 -18.39 -10.89 -13.14
N ALA A 123 -17.07 -10.71 -12.96
CA ALA A 123 -16.43 -9.43 -13.13
C ALA A 123 -16.02 -9.12 -14.58
N VAL A 124 -15.86 -10.16 -15.43
CA VAL A 124 -15.28 -10.02 -16.78
C VAL A 124 -16.15 -10.52 -17.90
N GLU A 125 -16.95 -11.58 -17.70
CA GLU A 125 -17.82 -12.13 -18.73
C GLU A 125 -19.05 -11.24 -18.97
N ASN A 126 -19.46 -11.15 -20.23
CA ASN A 126 -20.62 -10.38 -20.62
C ASN A 126 -21.90 -11.20 -20.42
N ASP A 127 -22.86 -10.64 -19.71
CA ASP A 127 -24.21 -11.19 -19.55
C ASP A 127 -25.27 -10.24 -20.13
N TYR A 128 -25.49 -10.36 -21.42
CA TYR A 128 -26.41 -9.47 -22.14
C TYR A 128 -27.89 -9.61 -21.71
N GLY A 129 -28.25 -10.63 -20.93
CA GLY A 129 -29.55 -10.78 -20.31
C GLY A 129 -29.79 -9.85 -19.12
N ASN A 130 -28.71 -9.36 -18.52
CA ASN A 130 -28.73 -8.57 -17.27
C ASN A 130 -28.06 -7.20 -17.41
N ILE A 131 -28.19 -6.55 -18.57
CA ILE A 131 -27.61 -5.22 -18.83
C ILE A 131 -28.30 -4.16 -17.97
N LEU A 132 -27.46 -3.27 -17.35
CA LEU A 132 -27.88 -2.07 -16.62
C LEU A 132 -28.95 -2.34 -15.53
N GLN A 133 -28.90 -3.48 -14.89
CA GLN A 133 -29.75 -3.79 -13.75
C GLN A 133 -29.40 -2.90 -12.56
N THR A 134 -30.41 -2.28 -11.98
CA THR A 134 -30.24 -1.46 -10.78
C THR A 134 -29.79 -2.29 -9.57
N PRO A 135 -29.16 -1.66 -8.55
CA PRO A 135 -28.79 -2.32 -7.32
C PRO A 135 -29.94 -3.13 -6.72
N SER A 136 -29.67 -4.40 -6.43
CA SER A 136 -30.66 -5.36 -5.95
C SER A 136 -29.99 -6.43 -5.06
N TRP A 137 -30.79 -7.31 -4.46
CA TRP A 137 -30.25 -8.45 -3.74
C TRP A 137 -29.46 -9.43 -4.63
N ALA A 138 -29.76 -9.48 -5.93
CA ALA A 138 -29.00 -10.29 -6.90
C ALA A 138 -27.67 -9.59 -7.29
N TYR A 139 -27.71 -8.30 -7.50
CA TYR A 139 -26.58 -7.49 -7.89
C TYR A 139 -26.45 -6.30 -6.92
N PRO A 140 -25.66 -6.42 -5.82
CA PRO A 140 -25.64 -5.42 -4.75
C PRO A 140 -25.32 -3.99 -5.24
N PHE A 141 -24.47 -3.87 -6.26
CA PHE A 141 -24.10 -2.59 -6.88
C PHE A 141 -24.63 -2.44 -8.32
N GLY A 142 -25.58 -3.32 -8.72
CA GLY A 142 -26.11 -3.37 -10.07
C GLY A 142 -25.15 -4.00 -11.08
N THR A 143 -25.51 -3.92 -12.36
CA THR A 143 -24.71 -4.41 -13.48
C THR A 143 -24.36 -3.30 -14.45
N ASP A 144 -23.27 -3.49 -15.19
CA ASP A 144 -22.81 -2.51 -16.19
C ASP A 144 -23.50 -2.69 -17.57
N ASN A 145 -23.05 -1.92 -18.55
CA ASN A 145 -23.57 -1.94 -19.92
C ASN A 145 -23.27 -3.23 -20.69
N PHE A 146 -22.52 -4.15 -20.12
CA PHE A 146 -22.28 -5.50 -20.64
C PHE A 146 -22.94 -6.58 -19.76
N GLY A 147 -23.71 -6.18 -18.74
CA GLY A 147 -24.32 -7.08 -17.78
C GLY A 147 -23.40 -7.64 -16.69
N ARG A 148 -22.15 -7.16 -16.60
CA ARG A 148 -21.16 -7.61 -15.62
C ARG A 148 -21.48 -7.04 -14.25
N ASP A 149 -21.31 -7.84 -13.19
CA ASP A 149 -21.60 -7.43 -11.82
C ASP A 149 -20.61 -6.37 -11.32
N VAL A 150 -21.13 -5.17 -10.99
CA VAL A 150 -20.32 -4.04 -10.54
C VAL A 150 -19.66 -4.31 -9.19
N PHE A 151 -20.31 -5.05 -8.28
CA PHE A 151 -19.71 -5.43 -6.99
C PHE A 151 -18.49 -6.30 -7.20
N SER A 152 -18.58 -7.37 -7.99
CA SER A 152 -17.45 -8.23 -8.34
C SER A 152 -16.32 -7.44 -9.01
N ARG A 153 -16.66 -6.52 -9.92
CA ARG A 153 -15.67 -5.65 -10.56
C ARG A 153 -14.94 -4.74 -9.59
N ILE A 154 -15.62 -4.21 -8.56
CA ILE A 154 -14.99 -3.38 -7.52
C ILE A 154 -14.09 -4.22 -6.63
N VAL A 155 -14.52 -5.41 -6.24
CA VAL A 155 -13.75 -6.37 -5.43
C VAL A 155 -12.45 -6.75 -6.14
N PHE A 156 -12.52 -7.20 -7.39
CA PHE A 156 -11.33 -7.56 -8.17
C PHE A 156 -10.50 -6.34 -8.59
N GLY A 157 -11.15 -5.20 -8.81
CA GLY A 157 -10.51 -3.92 -9.10
C GLY A 157 -9.60 -3.43 -7.97
N ALA A 158 -9.96 -3.69 -6.71
CA ALA A 158 -9.13 -3.37 -5.57
C ALA A 158 -7.72 -4.00 -5.69
N ARG A 159 -7.64 -5.23 -6.22
CA ARG A 159 -6.36 -5.93 -6.42
C ARG A 159 -5.46 -5.18 -7.39
N ILE A 160 -5.99 -4.75 -8.53
CA ILE A 160 -5.22 -4.04 -9.56
C ILE A 160 -4.79 -2.67 -9.05
N SER A 161 -5.73 -1.90 -8.48
CA SER A 161 -5.46 -0.56 -7.97
C SER A 161 -4.40 -0.57 -6.85
N LEU A 162 -4.47 -1.53 -5.91
CA LEU A 162 -3.47 -1.71 -4.86
C LEU A 162 -2.13 -2.17 -5.42
N LEU A 163 -2.10 -3.15 -6.32
CA LEU A 163 -0.87 -3.65 -6.93
C LEU A 163 -0.13 -2.52 -7.66
N VAL A 164 -0.84 -1.76 -8.51
CA VAL A 164 -0.23 -0.62 -9.23
C VAL A 164 0.24 0.43 -8.23
N GLY A 165 -0.58 0.81 -7.24
CA GLY A 165 -0.21 1.79 -6.23
C GLY A 165 1.07 1.42 -5.45
N PHE A 166 1.14 0.17 -4.97
CA PHE A 166 2.30 -0.30 -4.21
C PHE A 166 3.55 -0.44 -5.08
N VAL A 167 3.46 -1.08 -6.24
CA VAL A 167 4.64 -1.36 -7.09
C VAL A 167 5.18 -0.07 -7.70
N SER A 168 4.30 0.82 -8.20
CA SER A 168 4.73 2.11 -8.75
C SER A 168 5.33 3.05 -7.70
N THR A 169 5.08 2.80 -6.40
CA THR A 169 5.72 3.52 -5.29
C THR A 169 7.00 2.83 -4.82
N ALA A 170 7.03 1.50 -4.78
CA ALA A 170 8.20 0.75 -4.33
C ALA A 170 9.43 0.97 -5.23
N ILE A 171 9.24 1.03 -6.55
CA ILE A 171 10.34 1.28 -7.50
C ILE A 171 11.04 2.63 -7.22
N PRO A 172 10.34 3.78 -7.14
CA PRO A 172 10.98 5.05 -6.81
C PRO A 172 11.58 5.08 -5.39
N VAL A 173 11.00 4.38 -4.42
CA VAL A 173 11.60 4.26 -3.07
C VAL A 173 12.98 3.63 -3.17
N VAL A 174 13.11 2.53 -3.91
CA VAL A 174 14.39 1.81 -4.04
C VAL A 174 15.36 2.60 -4.93
N VAL A 175 14.94 2.92 -6.16
CA VAL A 175 15.83 3.58 -7.14
C VAL A 175 16.14 5.02 -6.73
N GLY A 176 15.12 5.80 -6.37
CA GLY A 176 15.31 7.18 -5.89
C GLY A 176 16.03 7.23 -4.55
N GLY A 177 15.71 6.29 -3.65
CA GLY A 177 16.41 6.13 -2.38
C GLY A 177 17.90 5.85 -2.55
N PHE A 178 18.26 4.92 -3.46
CA PHE A 178 19.64 4.61 -3.78
C PHE A 178 20.38 5.82 -4.41
N LEU A 179 19.79 6.44 -5.43
CA LEU A 179 20.39 7.59 -6.10
C LEU A 179 20.52 8.79 -5.15
N GLY A 180 19.49 9.08 -4.35
CA GLY A 180 19.50 10.14 -3.35
C GLY A 180 20.47 9.87 -2.20
N GLY A 181 20.60 8.61 -1.80
CA GLY A 181 21.58 8.19 -0.80
C GLY A 181 23.01 8.47 -1.23
N ILE A 182 23.35 8.09 -2.45
CA ILE A 182 24.68 8.36 -3.04
C ILE A 182 24.90 9.87 -3.23
N ALA A 183 23.92 10.57 -3.79
CA ALA A 183 24.04 12.00 -4.04
C ALA A 183 24.20 12.82 -2.74
N GLY A 184 23.51 12.42 -1.67
CA GLY A 184 23.59 13.14 -0.38
C GLY A 184 24.85 12.85 0.44
N TYR A 185 25.54 11.74 0.19
CA TYR A 185 26.69 11.37 1.00
C TYR A 185 28.03 11.69 0.34
N TYR A 186 28.15 11.47 -0.97
CA TYR A 186 29.40 11.67 -1.70
C TYR A 186 29.66 13.14 -2.06
N SER A 187 30.64 13.37 -2.88
CA SER A 187 31.11 14.72 -3.27
C SER A 187 30.04 15.54 -4.02
N THR A 188 30.19 16.85 -3.98
CA THR A 188 29.38 17.83 -4.74
C THR A 188 29.34 17.51 -6.25
N ARG A 189 30.37 16.89 -6.83
CA ARG A 189 30.38 16.47 -8.24
C ARG A 189 29.40 15.34 -8.50
N THR A 190 29.41 14.29 -7.65
CA THR A 190 28.47 13.15 -7.74
C THR A 190 27.06 13.62 -7.57
N ASP A 191 26.79 14.46 -6.57
CA ASP A 191 25.51 15.11 -6.33
C ASP A 191 25.02 15.85 -7.56
N ASN A 192 25.84 16.75 -8.10
CA ASN A 192 25.46 17.56 -9.27
C ASN A 192 25.14 16.69 -10.50
N VAL A 193 25.89 15.62 -10.77
CA VAL A 193 25.64 14.75 -11.92
C VAL A 193 24.29 14.03 -11.76
N ILE A 194 24.08 13.39 -10.61
CA ILE A 194 22.85 12.64 -10.35
C ILE A 194 21.63 13.56 -10.37
N MET A 195 21.71 14.69 -9.66
CA MET A 195 20.57 15.60 -9.56
C MET A 195 20.24 16.26 -10.91
N ARG A 196 21.23 16.64 -11.73
CA ARG A 196 20.96 17.19 -13.06
C ARG A 196 20.29 16.19 -14.01
N LEU A 197 20.68 14.92 -13.97
CA LEU A 197 20.00 13.89 -14.75
C LEU A 197 18.53 13.73 -14.30
N LEU A 198 18.30 13.76 -12.99
CA LEU A 198 16.96 13.68 -12.43
C LEU A 198 16.15 14.96 -12.67
N ASP A 199 16.80 16.14 -12.78
CA ASP A 199 16.14 17.40 -13.09
C ASP A 199 15.54 17.40 -14.51
N VAL A 200 16.19 16.73 -15.46
CA VAL A 200 15.64 16.55 -16.82
C VAL A 200 14.31 15.77 -16.78
N LEU A 201 14.26 14.68 -15.99
CA LEU A 201 13.03 13.92 -15.81
C LEU A 201 11.95 14.72 -15.07
N TYR A 202 12.36 15.50 -14.07
CA TYR A 202 11.45 16.30 -13.25
C TYR A 202 10.88 17.52 -13.98
N ALA A 203 11.55 17.99 -15.02
CA ALA A 203 11.07 19.10 -15.84
C ALA A 203 9.80 18.74 -16.65
N ILE A 204 9.57 17.44 -16.86
CA ILE A 204 8.36 16.95 -17.55
C ILE A 204 7.27 16.72 -16.50
N PRO A 205 6.07 17.33 -16.64
CA PRO A 205 4.95 17.01 -15.77
C PRO A 205 4.67 15.50 -15.74
N GLY A 206 4.58 14.90 -14.54
CA GLY A 206 4.55 13.44 -14.35
C GLY A 206 3.45 12.73 -15.15
N ILE A 207 2.26 13.34 -15.23
CA ILE A 207 1.16 12.76 -16.01
C ILE A 207 1.44 12.79 -17.52
N LEU A 208 2.08 13.83 -18.03
CA LEU A 208 2.45 13.91 -19.45
C LEU A 208 3.56 12.92 -19.79
N LEU A 209 4.53 12.73 -18.87
CA LEU A 209 5.56 11.71 -19.02
C LEU A 209 4.93 10.32 -19.05
N ALA A 210 3.96 10.06 -18.17
CA ALA A 210 3.25 8.77 -18.15
C ALA A 210 2.48 8.53 -19.47
N ILE A 211 1.76 9.54 -19.97
CA ILE A 211 1.07 9.46 -21.27
C ILE A 211 2.06 9.18 -22.40
N ALA A 212 3.21 9.87 -22.43
CA ALA A 212 4.22 9.67 -23.47
C ALA A 212 4.80 8.25 -23.46
N ILE A 213 5.09 7.71 -22.27
CA ILE A 213 5.59 6.32 -22.12
C ILE A 213 4.54 5.32 -22.60
N ILE A 214 3.29 5.49 -22.17
CA ILE A 214 2.19 4.59 -22.55
C ILE A 214 1.90 4.68 -24.05
N ALA A 215 1.94 5.88 -24.65
CA ALA A 215 1.76 6.06 -26.08
C ALA A 215 2.87 5.37 -26.91
N ALA A 216 4.10 5.35 -26.39
CA ALA A 216 5.24 4.73 -27.06
C ALA A 216 5.25 3.20 -26.92
N PHE A 217 4.84 2.65 -25.76
CA PHE A 217 5.00 1.22 -25.44
C PHE A 217 3.66 0.46 -25.39
N GLY A 218 2.54 1.15 -25.51
CA GLY A 218 1.18 0.58 -25.43
C GLY A 218 0.58 0.63 -24.04
N ALA A 219 -0.76 0.66 -23.98
CA ALA A 219 -1.54 0.68 -22.75
C ALA A 219 -1.66 -0.74 -22.17
N ASN A 220 -0.99 -0.98 -21.06
CA ASN A 220 -1.12 -2.18 -20.23
C ASN A 220 -0.65 -1.89 -18.80
N THR A 221 -0.98 -2.79 -17.87
CA THR A 221 -0.66 -2.63 -16.44
C THR A 221 0.85 -2.46 -16.18
N THR A 222 1.71 -3.17 -16.90
CA THR A 222 3.17 -3.09 -16.69
C THR A 222 3.74 -1.74 -17.12
N ASN A 223 3.36 -1.27 -18.32
CA ASN A 223 3.80 0.03 -18.83
C ASN A 223 3.27 1.18 -17.98
N LEU A 224 2.05 1.05 -17.44
CA LEU A 224 1.48 2.00 -16.49
C LEU A 224 2.32 2.09 -15.20
N ILE A 225 2.68 0.94 -14.61
CA ILE A 225 3.56 0.89 -13.43
C ILE A 225 4.91 1.56 -13.72
N ILE A 226 5.54 1.23 -14.83
CA ILE A 226 6.83 1.82 -15.22
C ILE A 226 6.69 3.34 -15.40
N ALA A 227 5.66 3.79 -16.11
CA ALA A 227 5.42 5.19 -16.39
C ALA A 227 5.25 6.03 -15.10
N LEU A 228 4.42 5.56 -14.17
CA LEU A 228 4.21 6.20 -12.87
C LEU A 228 5.49 6.17 -12.01
N SER A 229 6.21 5.04 -12.03
CA SER A 229 7.45 4.88 -11.27
C SER A 229 8.53 5.86 -11.73
N VAL A 230 8.80 5.94 -13.03
CA VAL A 230 9.83 6.81 -13.59
C VAL A 230 9.58 8.27 -13.24
N GLY A 231 8.34 8.73 -13.34
CA GLY A 231 7.95 10.09 -12.99
C GLY A 231 8.16 10.43 -11.50
N ALA A 232 8.10 9.44 -10.61
CA ALA A 232 8.26 9.64 -9.18
C ALA A 232 9.72 9.58 -8.69
N ILE A 233 10.64 8.92 -9.41
CA ILE A 233 12.06 8.74 -8.99
C ILE A 233 12.73 10.05 -8.55
N PRO A 234 12.64 11.18 -9.30
CA PRO A 234 13.33 12.41 -8.92
C PRO A 234 12.91 12.96 -7.56
N THR A 235 11.62 12.87 -7.26
CA THR A 235 11.09 13.39 -5.99
C THR A 235 11.52 12.55 -4.79
N TYR A 236 11.66 11.24 -4.96
CA TYR A 236 12.19 10.34 -3.94
C TYR A 236 13.69 10.52 -3.73
N ALA A 237 14.45 10.65 -4.81
CA ALA A 237 15.88 10.93 -4.73
C ALA A 237 16.19 12.24 -3.99
N ARG A 238 15.45 13.31 -4.27
CA ARG A 238 15.59 14.59 -3.54
C ARG A 238 15.25 14.45 -2.06
N THR A 239 14.19 13.72 -1.73
CA THR A 239 13.81 13.48 -0.34
C THR A 239 14.91 12.71 0.41
N MET A 240 15.40 11.61 -0.17
CA MET A 240 16.48 10.83 0.44
C MET A 240 17.76 11.64 0.57
N ARG A 241 18.17 12.37 -0.49
CA ARG A 241 19.35 13.23 -0.50
C ARG A 241 19.32 14.25 0.66
N ALA A 242 18.18 14.94 0.84
CA ALA A 242 18.04 15.93 1.90
C ALA A 242 18.22 15.31 3.30
N ASN A 243 17.65 14.13 3.54
CA ASN A 243 17.78 13.44 4.82
C ASN A 243 19.19 12.88 5.02
N VAL A 244 19.81 12.33 3.98
CA VAL A 244 21.18 11.83 4.04
C VAL A 244 22.18 12.96 4.32
N LEU A 245 22.02 14.12 3.70
CA LEU A 245 22.82 15.31 4.02
C LEU A 245 22.73 15.71 5.49
N MET A 246 21.55 15.62 6.09
CA MET A 246 21.35 15.91 7.50
C MET A 246 22.02 14.84 8.39
N VAL A 247 21.73 13.56 8.15
CA VAL A 247 22.19 12.44 8.97
C VAL A 247 23.69 12.22 8.86
N SER A 248 24.30 12.50 7.70
CA SER A 248 25.75 12.36 7.49
C SER A 248 26.60 13.32 8.33
N ASN A 249 26.00 14.35 8.94
CA ASN A 249 26.67 15.26 9.85
C ASN A 249 26.54 14.87 11.33
N TYR A 250 26.00 13.71 11.66
CA TYR A 250 25.90 13.25 13.04
C TYR A 250 27.21 12.57 13.51
N ASP A 251 27.58 12.74 14.79
CA ASP A 251 28.81 12.24 15.40
C ASP A 251 29.05 10.76 15.21
N PHE A 252 27.98 9.94 15.12
CA PHE A 252 28.15 8.50 14.91
C PHE A 252 28.75 8.17 13.52
N VAL A 253 28.53 9.04 12.53
CA VAL A 253 29.09 8.87 11.18
C VAL A 253 30.59 9.14 11.20
N ASP A 254 31.02 10.19 11.89
CA ASP A 254 32.43 10.53 12.06
C ASP A 254 33.16 9.47 12.90
N SER A 255 32.50 8.96 13.95
CA SER A 255 33.01 7.85 14.76
C SER A 255 33.24 6.59 13.92
N ALA A 256 32.28 6.23 13.06
CA ALA A 256 32.39 5.07 12.17
C ALA A 256 33.54 5.25 11.16
N ARG A 257 33.73 6.47 10.65
CA ARG A 257 34.81 6.83 9.73
C ARG A 257 36.17 6.74 10.42
N ALA A 258 36.27 7.24 11.65
CA ALA A 258 37.47 7.13 12.47
C ALA A 258 37.87 5.68 12.79
N LEU A 259 36.91 4.78 12.90
CA LEU A 259 37.11 3.34 13.07
C LEU A 259 37.47 2.60 11.76
N GLY A 260 37.66 3.31 10.64
CA GLY A 260 38.07 2.73 9.36
C GLY A 260 36.94 2.02 8.60
N THR A 261 35.67 2.27 8.94
CA THR A 261 34.52 1.71 8.22
C THR A 261 34.45 2.30 6.80
N SER A 262 34.27 1.45 5.79
CA SER A 262 34.15 1.91 4.39
C SER A 262 32.91 2.76 4.16
N ASP A 263 32.99 3.74 3.25
CA ASP A 263 31.89 4.66 2.92
C ASP A 263 30.61 3.94 2.52
N LEU A 264 30.69 2.89 1.69
CA LEU A 264 29.51 2.09 1.30
C LEU A 264 28.84 1.45 2.52
N SER A 265 29.64 0.96 3.49
CA SER A 265 29.09 0.38 4.72
C SER A 265 28.45 1.45 5.60
N ILE A 266 29.04 2.64 5.70
CA ILE A 266 28.49 3.77 6.43
C ILE A 266 27.16 4.19 5.80
N ILE A 267 27.10 4.39 4.48
CA ILE A 267 25.89 4.81 3.77
C ILE A 267 24.77 3.80 4.02
N PHE A 268 24.95 2.54 3.64
CA PHE A 268 23.85 1.57 3.58
C PHE A 268 23.51 0.94 4.93
N LYS A 269 24.43 0.88 5.88
CA LYS A 269 24.18 0.28 7.19
C LYS A 269 23.86 1.30 8.30
N GLN A 270 24.21 2.58 8.10
CA GLN A 270 24.06 3.59 9.14
C GLN A 270 23.25 4.79 8.65
N VAL A 271 23.66 5.46 7.57
CA VAL A 271 23.06 6.73 7.14
C VAL A 271 21.67 6.50 6.51
N VAL A 272 21.57 5.62 5.51
CA VAL A 272 20.30 5.35 4.80
C VAL A 272 19.24 4.82 5.76
N PRO A 273 19.48 3.83 6.64
CA PRO A 273 18.46 3.37 7.58
C PRO A 273 17.93 4.47 8.50
N ASN A 274 18.79 5.39 8.96
CA ASN A 274 18.42 6.52 9.79
C ASN A 274 17.73 7.66 9.00
N SER A 275 17.76 7.59 7.66
CA SER A 275 17.12 8.56 6.76
C SER A 275 15.77 8.09 6.21
N LEU A 276 15.29 6.89 6.60
CA LEU A 276 14.10 6.27 5.99
C LEU A 276 12.76 6.85 6.47
N ALA A 277 12.66 7.42 7.67
CA ALA A 277 11.39 7.85 8.23
C ALA A 277 10.59 8.79 7.30
N PRO A 278 11.16 9.88 6.73
CA PRO A 278 10.45 10.72 5.76
C PRO A 278 10.10 9.99 4.45
N MET A 279 10.86 8.98 4.06
CA MET A 279 10.57 8.16 2.87
C MET A 279 9.34 7.30 3.09
N ILE A 280 9.19 6.71 4.29
CA ILE A 280 8.01 5.89 4.66
C ILE A 280 6.75 6.75 4.62
N VAL A 281 6.77 7.91 5.27
CA VAL A 281 5.64 8.86 5.25
C VAL A 281 5.29 9.29 3.83
N LYS A 282 6.29 9.66 3.03
CA LYS A 282 6.09 10.03 1.63
C LYS A 282 5.47 8.88 0.83
N SER A 283 5.89 7.63 1.08
CA SER A 283 5.40 6.48 0.35
C SER A 283 3.92 6.23 0.57
N THR A 284 3.42 6.37 1.80
CA THR A 284 1.98 6.24 2.08
C THR A 284 1.16 7.26 1.29
N LEU A 285 1.57 8.51 1.29
CA LEU A 285 0.89 9.57 0.51
C LEU A 285 0.99 9.32 -1.01
N THR A 286 2.15 8.86 -1.48
CA THR A 286 2.36 8.58 -2.91
C THR A 286 1.52 7.41 -3.40
N ILE A 287 1.28 6.35 -2.60
CA ILE A 287 0.40 5.25 -2.98
C ILE A 287 -1.01 5.76 -3.28
N GLY A 288 -1.56 6.63 -2.42
CA GLY A 288 -2.85 7.27 -2.68
C GLY A 288 -2.86 8.07 -4.00
N GLY A 289 -1.81 8.86 -4.22
CA GLY A 289 -1.62 9.60 -5.48
C GLY A 289 -1.49 8.70 -6.71
N ALA A 290 -0.80 7.56 -6.58
CA ALA A 290 -0.66 6.57 -7.65
C ALA A 290 -2.00 5.89 -7.99
N VAL A 291 -2.87 5.64 -7.02
CA VAL A 291 -4.23 5.14 -7.26
C VAL A 291 -5.04 6.15 -8.07
N ILE A 292 -4.98 7.43 -7.73
CA ILE A 292 -5.65 8.49 -8.51
C ILE A 292 -5.10 8.55 -9.93
N ALA A 293 -3.77 8.56 -10.10
CA ALA A 293 -3.13 8.62 -11.41
C ALA A 293 -3.47 7.41 -12.27
N THR A 294 -3.48 6.20 -11.69
CA THR A 294 -3.91 4.97 -12.34
C THR A 294 -5.34 5.07 -12.84
N SER A 295 -6.26 5.46 -11.96
CA SER A 295 -7.68 5.59 -12.30
C SER A 295 -7.93 6.68 -13.34
N SER A 296 -7.18 7.79 -13.28
CA SER A 296 -7.27 8.88 -14.27
C SER A 296 -6.78 8.41 -15.66
N LEU A 297 -5.64 7.71 -15.73
CA LEU A 297 -5.12 7.19 -16.99
C LEU A 297 -6.02 6.08 -17.56
N SER A 298 -6.55 5.19 -16.72
CA SER A 298 -7.52 4.17 -17.12
C SER A 298 -8.84 4.79 -17.60
N TYR A 299 -9.31 5.83 -16.94
CA TYR A 299 -10.48 6.61 -17.39
C TYR A 299 -10.28 7.20 -18.80
N LEU A 300 -9.07 7.68 -19.09
CA LEU A 300 -8.70 8.17 -20.43
C LEU A 300 -8.46 7.01 -21.45
N GLY A 301 -8.47 5.76 -21.02
CA GLY A 301 -8.19 4.60 -21.85
C GLY A 301 -6.70 4.33 -22.08
N LEU A 302 -5.84 4.97 -21.30
CA LEU A 302 -4.38 4.85 -21.35
C LEU A 302 -3.79 4.03 -20.20
N GLY A 303 -4.63 3.46 -19.34
CA GLY A 303 -4.20 2.70 -18.16
C GLY A 303 -4.22 1.19 -18.38
N VAL A 304 -4.98 0.51 -17.53
CA VAL A 304 -5.21 -0.93 -17.58
C VAL A 304 -6.15 -1.29 -18.72
N GLU A 305 -5.97 -2.48 -19.31
CA GLU A 305 -6.82 -2.97 -20.39
C GLU A 305 -8.32 -2.93 -20.01
N PRO A 306 -9.22 -2.53 -20.96
CA PRO A 306 -10.63 -2.26 -20.64
C PRO A 306 -11.42 -3.46 -20.09
N HIS A 307 -11.01 -4.70 -20.43
CA HIS A 307 -11.68 -5.92 -19.95
C HIS A 307 -11.30 -6.25 -18.49
N ILE A 308 -10.14 -5.80 -18.02
CA ILE A 308 -9.67 -6.02 -16.66
C ILE A 308 -10.45 -5.12 -15.71
N PRO A 309 -11.01 -5.66 -14.61
CA PRO A 309 -11.65 -4.85 -13.59
C PRO A 309 -10.61 -3.93 -12.93
N GLU A 310 -10.75 -2.61 -13.14
CA GLU A 310 -9.98 -1.56 -12.49
C GLU A 310 -10.93 -0.38 -12.28
N TRP A 311 -10.81 0.30 -11.15
CA TRP A 311 -11.79 1.30 -10.73
C TRP A 311 -11.95 2.49 -11.70
N GLY A 312 -10.86 2.93 -12.34
CA GLY A 312 -10.91 3.97 -13.37
C GLY A 312 -11.62 3.51 -14.65
N ASN A 313 -11.42 2.26 -15.06
CA ASN A 313 -12.14 1.66 -16.18
C ASN A 313 -13.65 1.54 -15.90
N ILE A 314 -14.02 1.16 -14.67
CA ILE A 314 -15.43 1.09 -14.25
C ILE A 314 -16.03 2.49 -14.23
N LEU A 315 -15.31 3.48 -13.68
CA LEU A 315 -15.73 4.86 -13.63
C LEU A 315 -15.92 5.47 -15.04
N ARG A 316 -15.06 5.13 -15.99
CA ARG A 316 -15.19 5.54 -17.39
C ARG A 316 -16.53 5.07 -17.98
N VAL A 317 -16.88 3.81 -17.80
CA VAL A 317 -18.17 3.28 -18.22
C VAL A 317 -19.31 4.00 -17.48
N GLY A 318 -19.19 4.13 -16.16
CA GLY A 318 -20.18 4.77 -15.32
C GLY A 318 -20.46 6.23 -15.69
N SER A 319 -19.43 6.96 -16.14
CA SER A 319 -19.61 8.37 -16.55
C SER A 319 -20.52 8.55 -17.75
N THR A 320 -20.55 7.57 -18.66
CA THR A 320 -21.45 7.59 -19.83
C THR A 320 -22.91 7.45 -19.46
N TYR A 321 -23.19 6.80 -18.31
CA TYR A 321 -24.54 6.52 -17.82
C TYR A 321 -24.90 7.32 -16.56
N LEU A 322 -24.20 8.43 -16.29
CA LEU A 322 -24.32 9.17 -15.02
C LEU A 322 -25.75 9.65 -14.74
N GLU A 323 -26.49 10.09 -15.76
CA GLU A 323 -27.85 10.59 -15.61
C GLU A 323 -28.89 9.48 -15.42
N SER A 324 -28.69 8.31 -16.04
CA SER A 324 -29.65 7.22 -16.00
C SER A 324 -29.33 6.14 -14.96
N HIS A 325 -28.02 5.83 -14.75
CA HIS A 325 -27.55 4.76 -13.88
C HIS A 325 -26.34 5.23 -13.07
N SER A 326 -26.53 6.26 -12.26
CA SER A 326 -25.48 6.94 -11.47
C SER A 326 -24.66 6.00 -10.57
N TYR A 327 -25.23 4.88 -10.13
CA TYR A 327 -24.55 3.87 -9.32
C TYR A 327 -23.26 3.34 -9.96
N LEU A 328 -23.20 3.27 -11.31
CA LEU A 328 -22.03 2.84 -12.07
C LEU A 328 -20.80 3.75 -11.86
N ALA A 329 -21.04 5.03 -11.56
CA ALA A 329 -19.96 5.98 -11.27
C ALA A 329 -19.75 6.17 -9.77
N ILE A 330 -20.82 6.14 -8.98
CA ILE A 330 -20.77 6.40 -7.53
C ILE A 330 -19.95 5.35 -6.80
N PHE A 331 -20.21 4.05 -7.03
CA PHE A 331 -19.52 3.00 -6.28
C PHE A 331 -18.00 2.93 -6.55
N PRO A 332 -17.51 2.92 -7.82
CA PRO A 332 -16.08 2.97 -8.06
C PRO A 332 -15.45 4.30 -7.61
N GLY A 333 -16.15 5.42 -7.76
CA GLY A 333 -15.70 6.71 -7.25
C GLY A 333 -15.51 6.72 -5.74
N LEU A 334 -16.46 6.17 -4.98
CA LEU A 334 -16.35 6.02 -3.53
C LEU A 334 -15.19 5.09 -3.14
N ALA A 335 -14.99 3.98 -3.86
CA ALA A 335 -13.87 3.08 -3.60
C ALA A 335 -12.52 3.80 -3.75
N ILE A 336 -12.35 4.58 -4.82
CA ILE A 336 -11.13 5.39 -5.04
C ILE A 336 -10.96 6.40 -3.91
N ILE A 337 -11.99 7.21 -3.61
CA ILE A 337 -11.94 8.25 -2.59
C ILE A 337 -11.57 7.67 -1.22
N LEU A 338 -12.26 6.61 -0.79
CA LEU A 338 -12.04 5.99 0.51
C LEU A 338 -10.62 5.41 0.62
N LEU A 339 -10.10 4.77 -0.42
CA LEU A 339 -8.75 4.24 -0.40
C LEU A 339 -7.70 5.35 -0.34
N VAL A 340 -7.86 6.40 -1.12
CA VAL A 340 -6.94 7.55 -1.15
C VAL A 340 -6.94 8.28 0.20
N LEU A 341 -8.12 8.57 0.74
CA LEU A 341 -8.24 9.17 2.07
C LEU A 341 -7.60 8.30 3.15
N SER A 342 -7.76 6.99 3.04
CA SER A 342 -7.17 6.04 4.00
C SER A 342 -5.64 6.08 3.98
N PHE A 343 -5.02 6.13 2.80
CA PHE A 343 -3.57 6.31 2.69
C PHE A 343 -3.10 7.67 3.20
N ASN A 344 -3.85 8.74 2.96
CA ASN A 344 -3.53 10.07 3.48
C ASN A 344 -3.62 10.10 5.01
N PHE A 345 -4.69 9.59 5.60
CA PHE A 345 -4.86 9.53 7.06
C PHE A 345 -3.78 8.69 7.72
N LEU A 346 -3.43 7.53 7.14
CA LEU A 346 -2.34 6.72 7.63
C LEU A 346 -0.99 7.44 7.49
N GLY A 347 -0.76 8.14 6.36
CA GLY A 347 0.45 8.92 6.12
C GLY A 347 0.64 10.04 7.13
N ASP A 348 -0.41 10.77 7.47
CA ASP A 348 -0.39 11.81 8.50
C ASP A 348 -0.13 11.23 9.90
N GLY A 349 -0.80 10.10 10.24
CA GLY A 349 -0.54 9.41 11.50
C GLY A 349 0.88 8.87 11.63
N LEU A 350 1.45 8.34 10.54
CA LEU A 350 2.84 7.91 10.50
C LEU A 350 3.82 9.10 10.61
N ARG A 351 3.50 10.23 10.01
CA ARG A 351 4.29 11.44 10.14
C ARG A 351 4.38 11.89 11.60
N ASP A 352 3.23 11.97 12.28
CA ASP A 352 3.19 12.36 13.68
C ASP A 352 3.91 11.35 14.60
N ALA A 353 3.78 10.06 14.27
CA ALA A 353 4.42 8.99 15.03
C ALA A 353 5.94 8.91 14.86
N LEU A 354 6.45 9.31 13.69
CA LEU A 354 7.88 9.25 13.35
C LEU A 354 8.60 10.59 13.52
N ASP A 355 7.90 11.68 13.86
CA ASP A 355 8.53 12.99 14.10
C ASP A 355 9.20 12.99 15.49
N PRO A 356 10.55 13.10 15.55
CA PRO A 356 11.29 13.13 16.81
C PRO A 356 11.11 14.43 17.60
N ARG A 357 10.46 15.45 17.04
CA ARG A 357 10.26 16.76 17.70
C ARG A 357 8.99 16.79 18.57
N LEU A 358 8.17 15.75 18.50
CA LEU A 358 6.92 15.63 19.23
C LEU A 358 7.06 14.78 20.53
N ASP A 359 8.29 14.48 20.93
CA ASP A 359 8.62 13.77 22.18
C ASP A 359 8.90 14.74 23.33
#